data_37a210847807d0082c86ee82e0597f8d
#
_entry.id   37a210847807d0082c86ee82e0597f8d
#
_cell.length_a   1.000
_cell.length_b   1.000
_cell.length_c   1.000
_cell.angle_alpha   90.00
_cell.angle_beta   90.00
_cell.angle_gamma   90.00
#
_symmetry.space_group_name_H-M   'P 1'
#
loop_
_entity.id
_entity.type
_entity.pdbx_description
1 polymer ?
#
loop_
_entity_poly.entity_id
_entity_poly.type
_entity_poly.pdbx_seq_one_letter_code
_entity_poly.pdbx_strand_id
1 'polypeptide(L)'
;MNANSLNPANSRGVGFTSQRTRDRMVTRLREQGIVDEAVLAAMAQVPRHLFVDEALSSRAYEDTALPIGFEQTISQPYVVARMIEALRGPEERPLGKVLEVGTGCGYQAAVLAQLAKEVYSIERIQGLHERARTNLRPMRIANLRLAWGDGYQGLPEAAPFDAIIVAAAAPRMPAALLEQLAPGGRLIAPVGTTAQQLQWMERTASGVIERALDLVHFVPLRSGKQ
;
A
#
# COMPACT_ATOMS: atom_id res chain seq x y z
N MET A 1 -14.43 14.63 -10.43
CA MET A 1 -13.66 14.22 -11.61
C MET A 1 -12.19 14.55 -11.35
N ASN A 2 -11.43 13.63 -10.78
CA ASN A 2 -9.97 13.80 -10.62
C ASN A 2 -9.30 12.70 -11.43
N ALA A 3 -9.11 12.96 -12.72
CA ALA A 3 -8.30 12.10 -13.56
C ALA A 3 -6.81 12.46 -13.33
N ASN A 4 -6.18 11.83 -12.31
CA ASN A 4 -4.73 11.71 -12.24
C ASN A 4 -4.31 10.68 -13.30
N SER A 5 -4.33 11.07 -14.58
CA SER A 5 -3.87 10.19 -15.65
C SER A 5 -2.34 10.06 -15.55
N LEU A 6 -1.88 8.91 -15.13
CA LEU A 6 -0.48 8.51 -15.28
C LEU A 6 -0.08 8.69 -16.76
N ASN A 7 1.09 9.29 -17.01
CA ASN A 7 1.55 9.55 -18.37
C ASN A 7 1.64 8.21 -19.16
N PRO A 8 0.83 7.98 -20.20
CA PRO A 8 0.69 6.69 -20.87
C PRO A 8 1.95 6.26 -21.64
N ALA A 9 2.89 7.17 -21.90
CA ALA A 9 4.10 6.85 -22.66
C ALA A 9 5.06 5.89 -21.93
N ASN A 10 5.14 5.94 -20.60
CA ASN A 10 6.02 5.06 -19.80
C ASN A 10 5.33 3.79 -19.27
N SER A 11 4.03 3.63 -19.46
CA SER A 11 3.27 2.50 -18.94
C SER A 11 3.13 1.32 -19.92
N ARG A 12 3.52 1.50 -21.17
CA ARG A 12 3.42 0.45 -22.21
C ARG A 12 4.63 -0.46 -22.15
N GLY A 13 4.57 -1.48 -21.28
CA GLY A 13 5.52 -2.59 -21.32
C GLY A 13 5.34 -3.46 -22.57
N VAL A 14 6.38 -4.24 -22.90
CA VAL A 14 6.39 -5.22 -24.00
C VAL A 14 6.52 -6.63 -23.41
N GLY A 15 5.88 -7.64 -24.00
CA GLY A 15 5.99 -9.02 -23.53
C GLY A 15 5.41 -9.20 -22.11
N PHE A 16 6.22 -9.68 -21.17
CA PHE A 16 5.81 -9.95 -19.78
C PHE A 16 5.41 -8.70 -18.98
N THR A 17 5.76 -7.51 -19.45
CA THR A 17 5.39 -6.22 -18.82
C THR A 17 4.24 -5.52 -19.54
N SER A 18 3.64 -6.18 -20.53
CA SER A 18 2.56 -5.64 -21.37
C SER A 18 1.26 -5.39 -20.61
N GLN A 19 0.39 -4.56 -21.18
CA GLN A 19 -0.96 -4.34 -20.66
C GLN A 19 -1.72 -5.67 -20.49
N ARG A 20 -1.60 -6.58 -21.45
CA ARG A 20 -2.25 -7.91 -21.38
C ARG A 20 -1.83 -8.72 -20.15
N THR A 21 -0.54 -8.64 -19.74
CA THR A 21 -0.07 -9.35 -18.54
C THR A 21 -0.63 -8.70 -17.28
N ARG A 22 -0.78 -7.38 -17.28
CA ARG A 22 -1.40 -6.61 -16.20
C ARG A 22 -2.90 -6.95 -16.09
N ASP A 23 -3.61 -7.03 -17.21
CA ASP A 23 -5.02 -7.42 -17.24
C ASP A 23 -5.23 -8.84 -16.69
N ARG A 24 -4.31 -9.77 -16.98
CA ARG A 24 -4.32 -11.12 -16.37
C ARG A 24 -4.13 -11.09 -14.85
N MET A 25 -3.26 -10.22 -14.34
CA MET A 25 -3.14 -10.02 -12.89
C MET A 25 -4.48 -9.57 -12.30
N VAL A 26 -5.13 -8.58 -12.90
CA VAL A 26 -6.45 -8.08 -12.45
C VAL A 26 -7.52 -9.16 -12.50
N THR A 27 -7.57 -9.96 -13.58
CA THR A 27 -8.49 -11.09 -13.68
C THR A 27 -8.29 -12.08 -12.52
N ARG A 28 -7.04 -12.43 -12.22
CA ARG A 28 -6.71 -13.31 -11.09
C ARG A 28 -7.13 -12.71 -9.74
N LEU A 29 -6.91 -11.40 -9.52
CA LEU A 29 -7.35 -10.74 -8.28
C LEU A 29 -8.86 -10.85 -8.11
N ARG A 30 -9.63 -10.69 -9.18
CA ARG A 30 -11.09 -10.86 -9.16
C ARG A 30 -11.49 -12.31 -8.85
N GLU A 31 -10.82 -13.30 -9.45
CA GLU A 31 -11.01 -14.72 -9.17
C GLU A 31 -10.67 -15.09 -7.72
N GLN A 32 -9.71 -14.37 -7.10
CA GLN A 32 -9.33 -14.50 -5.68
C GLN A 32 -10.30 -13.79 -4.72
N GLY A 33 -11.34 -13.12 -5.23
CA GLY A 33 -12.40 -12.53 -4.42
C GLY A 33 -12.27 -11.01 -4.17
N ILE A 34 -11.38 -10.30 -4.88
CA ILE A 34 -11.39 -8.83 -4.88
C ILE A 34 -12.57 -8.37 -5.75
N VAL A 35 -13.48 -7.62 -5.15
CA VAL A 35 -14.73 -7.17 -5.80
C VAL A 35 -14.80 -5.66 -6.01
N ASP A 36 -13.99 -4.87 -5.32
CA ASP A 36 -13.94 -3.40 -5.48
C ASP A 36 -13.31 -3.04 -6.83
N GLU A 37 -14.16 -2.65 -7.79
CA GLU A 37 -13.72 -2.32 -9.16
C GLU A 37 -12.79 -1.09 -9.21
N ALA A 38 -12.90 -0.16 -8.26
CA ALA A 38 -11.97 0.97 -8.20
C ALA A 38 -10.57 0.51 -7.79
N VAL A 39 -10.47 -0.44 -6.85
CA VAL A 39 -9.19 -1.06 -6.47
C VAL A 39 -8.60 -1.82 -7.65
N LEU A 40 -9.39 -2.64 -8.32
CA LEU A 40 -8.95 -3.38 -9.51
C LEU A 40 -8.47 -2.44 -10.63
N ALA A 41 -9.18 -1.33 -10.87
CA ALA A 41 -8.80 -0.33 -11.85
C ALA A 41 -7.49 0.38 -11.46
N ALA A 42 -7.30 0.72 -10.18
CA ALA A 42 -6.05 1.32 -9.69
C ALA A 42 -4.86 0.35 -9.87
N MET A 43 -5.04 -0.94 -9.54
CA MET A 43 -4.03 -1.98 -9.76
C MET A 43 -3.70 -2.17 -11.25
N ALA A 44 -4.69 -2.03 -12.14
CA ALA A 44 -4.49 -2.08 -13.58
C ALA A 44 -3.70 -0.87 -14.12
N GLN A 45 -3.85 0.30 -13.52
CA GLN A 45 -3.21 1.54 -13.98
C GLN A 45 -1.75 1.64 -13.56
N VAL A 46 -1.39 1.17 -12.35
CA VAL A 46 -0.03 1.30 -11.83
C VAL A 46 0.89 0.21 -12.40
N PRO A 47 1.94 0.57 -13.15
CA PRO A 47 2.84 -0.40 -13.80
C PRO A 47 3.81 -1.01 -12.79
N ARG A 48 3.42 -2.08 -12.11
CA ARG A 48 4.17 -2.73 -11.03
C ARG A 48 5.61 -3.10 -11.41
N HIS A 49 5.86 -3.45 -12.67
CA HIS A 49 7.19 -3.80 -13.15
C HIS A 49 8.22 -2.65 -13.06
N LEU A 50 7.78 -1.39 -12.95
CA LEU A 50 8.68 -0.25 -12.73
C LEU A 50 9.17 -0.12 -11.28
N PHE A 51 8.64 -0.93 -10.37
CA PHE A 51 8.95 -0.90 -8.93
C PHE A 51 9.84 -2.06 -8.46
N VAL A 52 10.18 -2.97 -9.36
CA VAL A 52 11.10 -4.10 -9.11
C VAL A 52 12.37 -3.93 -9.92
N ASP A 53 13.40 -4.70 -9.58
CA ASP A 53 14.62 -4.72 -10.39
C ASP A 53 14.33 -5.30 -11.79
N GLU A 54 15.06 -4.84 -12.81
CA GLU A 54 14.87 -5.23 -14.21
C GLU A 54 14.89 -6.76 -14.37
N ALA A 55 15.80 -7.46 -13.68
CA ALA A 55 15.90 -8.91 -13.68
C ALA A 55 14.62 -9.62 -13.17
N LEU A 56 13.78 -8.93 -12.40
CA LEU A 56 12.53 -9.46 -11.84
C LEU A 56 11.30 -8.93 -12.58
N SER A 57 11.46 -8.07 -13.57
CA SER A 57 10.33 -7.40 -14.26
C SER A 57 9.37 -8.39 -14.92
N SER A 58 9.88 -9.53 -15.42
CA SER A 58 9.04 -10.61 -15.99
C SER A 58 8.11 -11.26 -14.98
N ARG A 59 8.48 -11.25 -13.69
CA ARG A 59 7.71 -11.80 -12.57
C ARG A 59 6.82 -10.77 -11.85
N ALA A 60 6.94 -9.50 -12.21
CA ALA A 60 6.29 -8.40 -11.50
C ALA A 60 4.77 -8.55 -11.33
N TYR A 61 4.12 -9.27 -12.24
CA TYR A 61 2.67 -9.49 -12.24
C TYR A 61 2.25 -10.88 -11.73
N GLU A 62 3.20 -11.71 -11.26
CA GLU A 62 2.89 -12.92 -10.48
C GLU A 62 2.31 -12.53 -9.12
N ASP A 63 1.46 -13.39 -8.54
CA ASP A 63 0.91 -13.15 -7.20
C ASP A 63 1.87 -13.63 -6.11
N THR A 64 3.05 -12.99 -6.09
CA THR A 64 4.13 -13.29 -5.15
C THR A 64 4.82 -12.01 -4.69
N ALA A 65 5.39 -12.05 -3.48
CA ALA A 65 6.31 -11.03 -3.01
C ALA A 65 7.66 -11.16 -3.73
N LEU A 66 8.28 -10.03 -4.07
CA LEU A 66 9.58 -9.98 -4.74
C LEU A 66 10.56 -9.12 -3.95
N PRO A 67 11.86 -9.44 -3.94
CA PRO A 67 12.85 -8.64 -3.22
C PRO A 67 13.01 -7.26 -3.87
N ILE A 68 13.20 -6.25 -3.01
CA ILE A 68 13.47 -4.86 -3.41
C ILE A 68 14.76 -4.31 -2.78
N GLY A 69 15.62 -5.18 -2.29
CA GLY A 69 16.84 -4.81 -1.55
C GLY A 69 16.58 -4.58 -0.06
N PHE A 70 17.65 -4.36 0.71
CA PHE A 70 17.62 -4.09 2.16
C PHE A 70 16.83 -5.16 2.96
N GLU A 71 16.83 -6.41 2.50
CA GLU A 71 16.03 -7.52 3.07
C GLU A 71 14.51 -7.24 3.09
N GLN A 72 14.05 -6.33 2.22
CA GLN A 72 12.63 -5.98 2.09
C GLN A 72 12.04 -6.52 0.79
N THR A 73 10.71 -6.56 0.73
CA THR A 73 9.96 -7.04 -0.42
C THR A 73 8.85 -6.09 -0.83
N ILE A 74 8.52 -6.07 -2.11
CA ILE A 74 7.22 -5.58 -2.58
C ILE A 74 6.18 -6.66 -2.29
N SER A 75 5.09 -6.31 -1.61
CA SER A 75 4.01 -7.25 -1.26
C SER A 75 3.36 -7.84 -2.51
N GLN A 76 2.85 -9.06 -2.42
CA GLN A 76 2.12 -9.69 -3.52
C GLN A 76 0.87 -8.88 -3.91
N PRO A 77 0.48 -8.87 -5.20
CA PRO A 77 -0.65 -8.07 -5.69
C PRO A 77 -1.95 -8.30 -4.93
N TYR A 78 -2.29 -9.55 -4.61
CA TYR A 78 -3.50 -9.89 -3.86
C TYR A 78 -3.54 -9.18 -2.49
N VAL A 79 -2.46 -9.22 -1.73
CA VAL A 79 -2.41 -8.61 -0.39
C VAL A 79 -2.57 -7.09 -0.47
N VAL A 80 -1.93 -6.43 -1.45
CA VAL A 80 -2.10 -4.99 -1.67
C VAL A 80 -3.56 -4.65 -1.97
N ALA A 81 -4.19 -5.36 -2.91
CA ALA A 81 -5.58 -5.15 -3.27
C ALA A 81 -6.52 -5.41 -2.08
N ARG A 82 -6.33 -6.53 -1.37
CA ARG A 82 -7.15 -6.94 -0.22
C ARG A 82 -7.10 -5.95 0.94
N MET A 83 -5.92 -5.41 1.25
CA MET A 83 -5.76 -4.41 2.30
C MET A 83 -6.46 -3.09 1.92
N ILE A 84 -6.33 -2.64 0.69
CA ILE A 84 -6.97 -1.40 0.23
C ILE A 84 -8.49 -1.57 0.16
N GLU A 85 -8.98 -2.69 -0.36
CA GLU A 85 -10.41 -3.03 -0.38
C GLU A 85 -11.01 -3.06 1.03
N ALA A 86 -10.32 -3.67 1.99
CA ALA A 86 -10.78 -3.73 3.38
C ALA A 86 -10.88 -2.34 4.04
N LEU A 87 -9.99 -1.40 3.69
CA LEU A 87 -10.07 -0.01 4.16
C LEU A 87 -11.27 0.73 3.55
N ARG A 88 -11.58 0.47 2.29
CA ARG A 88 -12.73 1.07 1.61
C ARG A 88 -14.05 0.48 2.10
N GLY A 89 -14.05 -0.80 2.45
CA GLY A 89 -15.21 -1.53 2.94
C GLY A 89 -16.25 -1.82 1.87
N PRO A 90 -17.32 -2.55 2.21
CA PRO A 90 -18.36 -2.97 1.27
C PRO A 90 -19.15 -1.79 0.68
N GLU A 91 -19.11 -0.64 1.32
CA GLU A 91 -19.70 0.62 0.84
C GLU A 91 -18.79 1.34 -0.18
N GLU A 92 -17.63 0.77 -0.51
CA GLU A 92 -16.65 1.31 -1.47
C GLU A 92 -16.33 2.79 -1.25
N ARG A 93 -16.24 3.21 0.02
CA ARG A 93 -16.08 4.62 0.36
C ARG A 93 -14.78 5.21 -0.22
N PRO A 94 -14.82 6.46 -0.70
CA PRO A 94 -13.61 7.14 -1.12
C PRO A 94 -12.61 7.23 0.03
N LEU A 95 -11.34 7.02 -0.26
CA LEU A 95 -10.27 7.28 0.70
C LEU A 95 -9.97 8.78 0.71
N GLY A 96 -10.08 9.41 1.88
CA GLY A 96 -9.71 10.79 2.11
C GLY A 96 -8.20 10.95 2.21
N LYS A 97 -7.71 11.27 3.42
CA LYS A 97 -6.30 11.38 3.75
C LYS A 97 -5.77 10.04 4.27
N VAL A 98 -4.77 9.50 3.62
CA VAL A 98 -4.22 8.17 3.91
C VAL A 98 -2.78 8.28 4.41
N LEU A 99 -2.45 7.52 5.45
CA LEU A 99 -1.07 7.23 5.84
C LEU A 99 -0.72 5.80 5.45
N GLU A 100 0.35 5.63 4.69
CA GLU A 100 1.02 4.36 4.47
C GLU A 100 2.28 4.30 5.34
N VAL A 101 2.45 3.21 6.09
CA VAL A 101 3.65 2.89 6.85
C VAL A 101 4.40 1.75 6.17
N GLY A 102 5.62 2.02 5.70
CA GLY A 102 6.41 1.09 4.90
C GLY A 102 6.26 1.36 3.40
N THR A 103 6.83 2.47 2.92
CA THR A 103 6.80 2.85 1.49
C THR A 103 7.45 1.79 0.59
N GLY A 104 8.54 1.19 1.06
CA GLY A 104 9.33 0.24 0.27
C GLY A 104 9.79 0.84 -1.06
N CYS A 105 9.40 0.20 -2.17
CA CYS A 105 9.70 0.71 -3.51
C CYS A 105 8.70 1.78 -4.02
N GLY A 106 7.59 2.05 -3.30
CA GLY A 106 6.58 3.04 -3.65
C GLY A 106 5.37 2.52 -4.44
N TYR A 107 5.28 1.22 -4.70
CA TYR A 107 4.18 0.65 -5.50
C TYR A 107 2.81 0.84 -4.85
N GLN A 108 2.64 0.44 -3.59
CA GLN A 108 1.37 0.55 -2.88
C GLN A 108 0.98 2.03 -2.70
N ALA A 109 1.94 2.92 -2.43
CA ALA A 109 1.73 4.37 -2.41
C ALA A 109 1.14 4.89 -3.73
N ALA A 110 1.67 4.41 -4.88
CA ALA A 110 1.15 4.77 -6.20
C ALA A 110 -0.28 4.28 -6.44
N VAL A 111 -0.62 3.06 -5.97
CA VAL A 111 -1.99 2.51 -6.05
C VAL A 111 -2.95 3.32 -5.15
N LEU A 112 -2.56 3.59 -3.90
CA LEU A 112 -3.34 4.41 -2.96
C LEU A 112 -3.64 5.81 -3.53
N ALA A 113 -2.66 6.41 -4.20
CA ALA A 113 -2.81 7.74 -4.78
C ALA A 113 -3.86 7.82 -5.92
N GLN A 114 -4.25 6.68 -6.52
CA GLN A 114 -5.36 6.63 -7.48
C GLN A 114 -6.74 6.67 -6.78
N LEU A 115 -6.80 6.32 -5.49
CA LEU A 115 -8.02 6.08 -4.74
C LEU A 115 -8.26 7.10 -3.62
N ALA A 116 -7.20 7.81 -3.22
CA ALA A 116 -7.22 8.73 -2.09
C ALA A 116 -7.12 10.19 -2.53
N LYS A 117 -7.67 11.09 -1.70
CA LYS A 117 -7.51 12.53 -1.89
C LYS A 117 -6.08 12.98 -1.64
N GLU A 118 -5.46 12.48 -0.57
CA GLU A 118 -4.07 12.72 -0.20
C GLU A 118 -3.45 11.43 0.36
N VAL A 119 -2.20 11.17 0.00
CA VAL A 119 -1.41 10.05 0.52
C VAL A 119 -0.13 10.57 1.14
N TYR A 120 0.12 10.17 2.36
CA TYR A 120 1.40 10.30 3.05
C TYR A 120 1.98 8.91 3.19
N SER A 121 3.25 8.72 2.85
CA SER A 121 3.91 7.43 2.94
C SER A 121 5.24 7.59 3.66
N ILE A 122 5.45 6.82 4.74
CA ILE A 122 6.63 6.91 5.59
C ILE A 122 7.49 5.65 5.46
N GLU A 123 8.80 5.86 5.24
CA GLU A 123 9.81 4.80 5.13
C GLU A 123 10.95 5.06 6.11
N ARG A 124 11.38 4.00 6.83
CA ARG A 124 12.48 4.10 7.80
C ARG A 124 13.86 3.94 7.19
N ILE A 125 13.96 3.18 6.08
CA ILE A 125 15.21 2.87 5.38
C ILE A 125 15.47 3.94 4.34
N GLN A 126 16.51 4.76 4.54
CA GLN A 126 16.82 5.88 3.65
C GLN A 126 16.98 5.44 2.19
N GLY A 127 17.70 4.36 1.94
CA GLY A 127 17.91 3.84 0.59
C GLY A 127 16.62 3.43 -0.12
N LEU A 128 15.61 2.90 0.60
CA LEU A 128 14.29 2.61 0.05
C LEU A 128 13.48 3.89 -0.17
N HIS A 129 13.54 4.84 0.75
CA HIS A 129 12.90 6.15 0.56
C HIS A 129 13.40 6.84 -0.73
N GLU A 130 14.70 6.85 -0.96
CA GLU A 130 15.31 7.42 -2.19
C GLU A 130 14.92 6.63 -3.44
N ARG A 131 14.88 5.29 -3.35
CA ARG A 131 14.40 4.42 -4.43
C ARG A 131 12.93 4.70 -4.76
N ALA A 132 12.06 4.80 -3.76
CA ALA A 132 10.65 5.16 -3.96
C ALA A 132 10.49 6.51 -4.68
N ARG A 133 11.24 7.53 -4.25
CA ARG A 133 11.27 8.85 -4.91
C ARG A 133 11.66 8.73 -6.38
N THR A 134 12.67 7.93 -6.68
CA THR A 134 13.14 7.71 -8.05
C THR A 134 12.07 7.01 -8.90
N ASN A 135 11.47 5.93 -8.39
CA ASN A 135 10.44 5.17 -9.08
C ASN A 135 9.16 6.00 -9.35
N LEU A 136 8.77 6.84 -8.39
CA LEU A 136 7.54 7.63 -8.46
C LEU A 136 7.68 8.93 -9.26
N ARG A 137 8.90 9.46 -9.39
CA ARG A 137 9.16 10.72 -10.09
C ARG A 137 8.58 10.80 -11.52
N PRO A 138 8.71 9.75 -12.38
CA PRO A 138 8.15 9.79 -13.72
C PRO A 138 6.61 9.83 -13.75
N MET A 139 5.96 9.38 -12.69
CA MET A 139 4.50 9.28 -12.60
C MET A 139 3.82 10.60 -12.27
N ARG A 140 4.57 11.59 -11.77
CA ARG A 140 4.08 12.94 -11.42
C ARG A 140 2.82 12.94 -10.56
N ILE A 141 2.79 12.11 -9.53
CA ILE A 141 1.64 11.96 -8.62
C ILE A 141 1.58 13.18 -7.68
N ALA A 142 0.61 14.06 -7.89
CA ALA A 142 0.53 15.35 -7.18
C ALA A 142 0.06 15.23 -5.72
N ASN A 143 -0.75 14.21 -5.42
CA ASN A 143 -1.38 13.98 -4.11
C ASN A 143 -0.60 13.01 -3.20
N LEU A 144 0.66 12.67 -3.55
CA LEU A 144 1.52 11.78 -2.77
C LEU A 144 2.70 12.53 -2.15
N ARG A 145 2.91 12.34 -0.86
CA ARG A 145 4.04 12.90 -0.09
C ARG A 145 4.80 11.78 0.60
N LEU A 146 6.11 11.72 0.38
CA LEU A 146 7.01 10.74 0.99
C LEU A 146 7.77 11.36 2.16
N ALA A 147 7.80 10.64 3.28
CA ALA A 147 8.56 11.00 4.47
C ALA A 147 9.60 9.92 4.81
N TRP A 148 10.79 10.34 5.22
CA TRP A 148 11.76 9.44 5.83
C TRP A 148 11.65 9.52 7.35
N GLY A 149 11.19 8.45 7.99
CA GLY A 149 10.84 8.49 9.41
C GLY A 149 10.60 7.12 10.04
N ASP A 150 10.33 7.14 11.34
CA ASP A 150 9.96 5.95 12.11
C ASP A 150 8.47 5.65 11.96
N GLY A 151 8.14 4.56 11.28
CA GLY A 151 6.76 4.13 11.07
C GLY A 151 5.99 3.77 12.33
N TYR A 152 6.67 3.40 13.42
CA TYR A 152 6.00 3.20 14.72
C TYR A 152 5.38 4.49 15.28
N GLN A 153 5.97 5.63 14.96
CA GLN A 153 5.48 6.94 15.39
C GLN A 153 4.40 7.49 14.45
N GLY A 154 4.25 6.89 13.27
CA GLY A 154 3.39 7.44 12.24
C GLY A 154 3.88 8.79 11.74
N LEU A 155 2.92 9.70 11.49
CA LEU A 155 3.20 11.06 11.00
C LEU A 155 2.26 12.07 11.68
N PRO A 156 2.49 12.36 12.98
CA PRO A 156 1.57 13.18 13.79
C PRO A 156 1.36 14.58 13.25
N GLU A 157 2.37 15.19 12.60
CA GLU A 157 2.28 16.50 11.97
C GLU A 157 1.29 16.57 10.80
N ALA A 158 0.94 15.42 10.21
CA ALA A 158 -0.03 15.31 9.14
C ALA A 158 -1.37 14.70 9.60
N ALA A 159 -1.48 14.23 10.83
CA ALA A 159 -2.73 13.68 11.39
C ALA A 159 -3.86 14.75 11.46
N PRO A 160 -5.14 14.36 11.54
CA PRO A 160 -5.64 12.98 11.51
C PRO A 160 -5.74 12.38 10.10
N PHE A 161 -5.82 11.02 10.04
CA PHE A 161 -5.96 10.26 8.80
C PHE A 161 -7.30 9.54 8.73
N ASP A 162 -7.93 9.55 7.56
CA ASP A 162 -9.16 8.80 7.30
C ASP A 162 -8.88 7.29 7.15
N ALA A 163 -7.67 6.94 6.70
CA ALA A 163 -7.22 5.57 6.62
C ALA A 163 -5.71 5.45 6.90
N ILE A 164 -5.32 4.35 7.56
CA ILE A 164 -3.91 3.99 7.78
C ILE A 164 -3.70 2.55 7.30
N ILE A 165 -2.67 2.35 6.47
CA ILE A 165 -2.25 1.04 5.98
C ILE A 165 -0.80 0.79 6.39
N VAL A 166 -0.54 -0.36 7.03
CA VAL A 166 0.81 -0.72 7.49
C VAL A 166 1.32 -1.91 6.70
N ALA A 167 2.40 -1.73 5.96
CA ALA A 167 3.00 -2.74 5.09
C ALA A 167 4.17 -3.50 5.75
N ALA A 168 4.15 -3.62 7.08
CA ALA A 168 5.11 -4.39 7.88
C ALA A 168 4.43 -4.92 9.13
N ALA A 169 4.81 -6.14 9.58
CA ALA A 169 4.16 -6.81 10.71
C ALA A 169 4.67 -6.28 12.06
N ALA A 170 3.76 -5.83 12.90
CA ALA A 170 4.05 -5.46 14.28
C ALA A 170 3.67 -6.60 15.24
N PRO A 171 4.43 -6.84 16.33
CA PRO A 171 4.02 -7.81 17.35
C PRO A 171 2.67 -7.47 17.99
N ARG A 172 2.36 -6.18 18.07
CA ARG A 172 1.09 -5.58 18.50
C ARG A 172 0.89 -4.26 17.80
N MET A 173 -0.37 -3.83 17.64
CA MET A 173 -0.69 -2.55 17.00
C MET A 173 -0.05 -1.37 17.75
N PRO A 174 0.72 -0.50 17.07
CA PRO A 174 1.28 0.70 17.67
C PRO A 174 0.16 1.70 18.06
N ALA A 175 0.10 2.09 19.34
CA ALA A 175 -0.92 3.02 19.84
C ALA A 175 -0.88 4.37 19.10
N ALA A 176 0.32 4.86 18.78
CA ALA A 176 0.49 6.12 18.05
C ALA A 176 -0.24 6.15 16.70
N LEU A 177 -0.38 5.02 16.01
CA LEU A 177 -1.12 4.94 14.74
C LEU A 177 -2.64 5.03 14.96
N LEU A 178 -3.15 4.40 16.05
CA LEU A 178 -4.58 4.50 16.40
C LEU A 178 -4.97 5.92 16.83
N GLU A 179 -4.10 6.62 17.55
CA GLU A 179 -4.30 8.00 17.97
C GLU A 179 -4.37 8.96 16.79
N GLN A 180 -3.70 8.63 15.68
CA GLN A 180 -3.68 9.44 14.45
C GLN A 180 -4.87 9.16 13.51
N LEU A 181 -5.77 8.21 13.84
CA LEU A 181 -7.00 8.02 13.06
C LEU A 181 -7.99 9.14 13.32
N ALA A 182 -8.65 9.60 12.27
CA ALA A 182 -9.83 10.45 12.35
C ALA A 182 -11.01 9.68 13.00
N PRO A 183 -12.02 10.34 13.56
CA PRO A 183 -13.27 9.67 13.91
C PRO A 183 -13.88 8.98 12.68
N GLY A 184 -14.23 7.70 12.79
CA GLY A 184 -14.65 6.85 11.67
C GLY A 184 -13.51 6.42 10.75
N GLY A 185 -12.26 6.77 11.06
CA GLY A 185 -11.08 6.35 10.33
C GLY A 185 -10.80 4.86 10.52
N ARG A 186 -10.20 4.23 9.50
CA ARG A 186 -9.89 2.80 9.46
C ARG A 186 -8.40 2.56 9.37
N LEU A 187 -7.95 1.51 10.04
CA LEU A 187 -6.56 1.05 9.99
C LEU A 187 -6.53 -0.42 9.61
N ILE A 188 -5.57 -0.81 8.77
CA ILE A 188 -5.25 -2.20 8.50
C ILE A 188 -3.76 -2.44 8.62
N ALA A 189 -3.39 -3.49 9.36
CA ALA A 189 -2.01 -3.87 9.57
C ALA A 189 -1.87 -5.37 9.78
N PRO A 190 -0.75 -6.00 9.37
CA PRO A 190 -0.39 -7.33 9.82
C PRO A 190 0.09 -7.26 11.27
N VAL A 191 -0.50 -8.10 12.13
CA VAL A 191 -0.14 -8.22 13.56
C VAL A 191 0.26 -9.64 13.87
N GLY A 192 1.34 -9.79 14.61
CA GLY A 192 1.92 -11.06 14.98
C GLY A 192 3.42 -11.15 14.69
N THR A 193 4.05 -12.23 15.16
CA THR A 193 5.48 -12.51 14.93
C THR A 193 5.64 -13.74 14.04
N THR A 194 5.42 -14.95 14.58
CA THR A 194 5.52 -16.21 13.86
C THR A 194 4.27 -16.47 13.01
N ALA A 195 3.10 -16.26 13.59
CA ALA A 195 1.82 -16.24 12.88
C ALA A 195 1.35 -14.78 12.80
N GLN A 196 1.09 -14.31 11.57
CA GLN A 196 0.66 -12.95 11.33
C GLN A 196 -0.74 -12.95 10.72
N GLN A 197 -1.58 -12.07 11.22
CA GLN A 197 -2.95 -11.90 10.74
C GLN A 197 -3.23 -10.44 10.44
N LEU A 198 -3.90 -10.14 9.35
CA LEU A 198 -4.38 -8.79 9.07
C LEU A 198 -5.43 -8.42 10.13
N GLN A 199 -5.17 -7.33 10.84
CA GLN A 199 -6.10 -6.71 11.78
C GLN A 199 -6.67 -5.46 11.14
N TRP A 200 -7.98 -5.42 11.05
CA TRP A 200 -8.73 -4.25 10.61
C TRP A 200 -9.33 -3.56 11.83
N MET A 201 -9.19 -2.26 11.92
CA MET A 201 -9.66 -1.45 13.03
C MET A 201 -10.40 -0.22 12.55
N GLU A 202 -11.45 0.19 13.26
CA GLU A 202 -12.18 1.43 13.00
C GLU A 202 -12.32 2.22 14.30
N ARG A 203 -11.92 3.49 14.27
CA ARG A 203 -12.11 4.41 15.39
C ARG A 203 -13.54 4.91 15.42
N THR A 204 -14.31 4.54 16.43
CA THR A 204 -15.70 4.97 16.65
C THR A 204 -15.81 5.94 17.82
N ALA A 205 -16.97 6.53 18.01
CA ALA A 205 -17.24 7.39 19.18
C ALA A 205 -17.16 6.65 20.52
N SER A 206 -17.38 5.31 20.52
CA SER A 206 -17.36 4.46 21.71
C SER A 206 -16.04 3.71 21.92
N GLY A 207 -15.04 3.89 21.04
CA GLY A 207 -13.75 3.20 21.11
C GLY A 207 -13.32 2.66 19.74
N VAL A 208 -12.52 1.60 19.76
CA VAL A 208 -12.01 0.95 18.54
C VAL A 208 -12.74 -0.37 18.32
N ILE A 209 -13.28 -0.57 17.12
CA ILE A 209 -13.77 -1.88 16.66
C ILE A 209 -12.63 -2.58 15.96
N GLU A 210 -12.43 -3.86 16.27
CA GLU A 210 -11.38 -4.69 15.70
C GLU A 210 -11.95 -5.92 15.00
N ARG A 211 -11.35 -6.31 13.88
CA ARG A 211 -11.68 -7.54 13.14
C ARG A 211 -10.40 -8.18 12.62
N ALA A 212 -10.27 -9.47 12.86
CA ALA A 212 -9.23 -10.29 12.27
C ALA A 212 -9.67 -10.71 10.86
N LEU A 213 -8.75 -10.60 9.89
CA LEU A 213 -8.96 -10.97 8.50
C LEU A 213 -8.03 -12.13 8.11
N ASP A 214 -7.41 -12.04 6.94
CA ASP A 214 -6.60 -13.07 6.32
C ASP A 214 -5.27 -13.32 7.08
N LEU A 215 -4.78 -14.56 7.04
CA LEU A 215 -3.40 -14.86 7.43
C LEU A 215 -2.44 -14.36 6.36
N VAL A 216 -1.34 -13.76 6.79
CA VAL A 216 -0.37 -13.10 5.90
C VAL A 216 1.05 -13.32 6.36
N HIS A 217 2.01 -12.93 5.52
CA HIS A 217 3.42 -12.95 5.87
C HIS A 217 4.09 -11.65 5.39
N PHE A 218 4.49 -10.82 6.34
CA PHE A 218 5.17 -9.55 6.12
C PHE A 218 6.53 -9.52 6.80
N VAL A 219 7.40 -8.65 6.31
CA VAL A 219 8.62 -8.25 7.00
C VAL A 219 8.27 -7.55 8.33
N PRO A 220 9.12 -7.64 9.36
CA PRO A 220 8.82 -7.04 10.65
C PRO A 220 8.84 -5.51 10.59
N LEU A 221 7.86 -4.87 11.21
CA LEU A 221 7.90 -3.44 11.53
C LEU A 221 9.00 -3.21 12.57
N ARG A 222 9.90 -2.29 12.30
CA ARG A 222 11.02 -1.94 13.19
C ARG A 222 10.97 -0.46 13.55
N SER A 223 11.30 -0.11 14.78
CA SER A 223 11.42 1.26 15.23
C SER A 223 12.72 1.93 14.76
N GLY A 224 12.71 3.25 14.76
CA GLY A 224 13.86 4.09 14.41
C GLY A 224 14.09 4.21 12.90
N LYS A 225 14.97 5.15 12.54
CA LYS A 225 15.45 5.37 11.15
C LYS A 225 16.70 4.54 10.88
N GLN A 226 16.89 4.20 9.63
CA GLN A 226 18.07 3.48 9.13
C GLN A 226 18.57 4.12 7.85
#